data_4d8ec7528ab8448938d238f5d6179b61
#
_entry.id   4d8ec7528ab8448938d238f5d6179b61
#
_cell.length_a   1.000
_cell.length_b   1.000
_cell.length_c   1.000
_cell.angle_alpha   90.00
_cell.angle_beta   90.00
_cell.angle_gamma   90.00
#
_symmetry.space_group_name_H-M   'P 1'
#
loop_
_entity.id
_entity.type
_entity.pdbx_description
1 polymer ?
#
loop_
_entity_poly.entity_id
_entity_poly.type
_entity_poly.pdbx_seq_one_letter_code
_entity_poly.pdbx_strand_id
1 'polypeptide(L)'
;GDECDLKLEDGVDPLEARIEITAKPRGKRQTSIDLLSGGEKTLLAIALLFAIYLVKPSPFCILDEVDAPLDDSNIDRFTRILHRFSDNTQFVVVTHNKQTMEAAHAMYGVTMEEEGVSKLVSVRFNEATEAQP
;
A
#
# COMPACT_ATOMS: atom_id res chain seq x y z
N GLY A 1 17.34 7.09 7.00
CA GLY A 1 16.15 6.54 6.40
C GLY A 1 15.74 5.26 7.10
N ASP A 2 14.57 4.78 6.77
CA ASP A 2 14.12 3.46 7.20
C ASP A 2 14.93 2.42 6.40
N GLU A 3 15.37 1.37 7.06
CA GLU A 3 16.14 0.27 6.44
C GLU A 3 15.37 -1.03 6.68
N CYS A 4 15.34 -1.91 5.70
CA CYS A 4 14.83 -3.27 5.86
C CYS A 4 15.76 -4.25 5.16
N ASP A 5 15.81 -5.47 5.65
CA ASP A 5 16.65 -6.53 5.13
C ASP A 5 15.92 -7.86 5.18
N LEU A 6 16.21 -8.69 4.19
CA LEU A 6 15.73 -10.06 4.07
C LEU A 6 16.92 -11.00 4.18
N LYS A 7 16.90 -11.90 5.15
CA LYS A 7 17.94 -12.88 5.36
C LYS A 7 17.36 -14.29 5.33
N LEU A 8 18.10 -15.20 4.76
CA LEU A 8 17.82 -16.63 4.92
C LEU A 8 18.45 -17.13 6.21
N GLU A 9 17.80 -18.10 6.83
CA GLU A 9 18.34 -18.82 7.97
C GLU A 9 19.67 -19.48 7.60
N ASP A 10 20.72 -19.21 8.42
CA ASP A 10 22.07 -19.72 8.15
C ASP A 10 22.17 -21.22 8.38
N GLY A 11 22.89 -21.91 7.49
CA GLY A 11 23.22 -23.34 7.67
C GLY A 11 22.11 -24.32 7.25
N VAL A 12 21.04 -23.84 6.64
CA VAL A 12 19.93 -24.64 6.10
C VAL A 12 19.92 -24.55 4.58
N ASP A 13 19.37 -25.58 3.90
CA ASP A 13 19.17 -25.54 2.46
C ASP A 13 18.31 -24.29 2.12
N PRO A 14 18.74 -23.45 1.14
CA PRO A 14 18.01 -22.25 0.77
C PRO A 14 16.53 -22.47 0.42
N LEU A 15 16.14 -23.66 -0.05
CA LEU A 15 14.76 -24.03 -0.37
C LEU A 15 13.93 -24.38 0.88
N GLU A 16 14.58 -24.71 2.00
CA GLU A 16 13.95 -25.05 3.28
C GLU A 16 14.16 -23.97 4.33
N ALA A 17 15.07 -23.03 4.09
CA ALA A 17 15.44 -21.97 5.00
C ALA A 17 14.27 -20.98 5.20
N ARG A 18 14.08 -20.55 6.45
CA ARG A 18 13.14 -19.48 6.77
C ARG A 18 13.69 -18.14 6.31
N ILE A 19 12.80 -17.27 5.86
CA ILE A 19 13.12 -15.89 5.53
C ILE A 19 12.88 -15.03 6.77
N GLU A 20 13.94 -14.46 7.32
CA GLU A 20 13.87 -13.49 8.39
C GLU A 20 13.72 -12.08 7.79
N ILE A 21 12.68 -11.38 8.22
CA ILE A 21 12.45 -9.99 7.84
C ILE A 21 12.83 -9.11 9.02
N THR A 22 13.83 -8.26 8.82
CA THR A 22 14.24 -7.29 9.81
C THR A 22 14.01 -5.87 9.29
N ALA A 23 13.62 -4.98 10.17
CA ALA A 23 13.41 -3.58 9.85
C ALA A 23 14.00 -2.67 10.93
N LYS A 24 14.42 -1.49 10.49
CA LYS A 24 14.88 -0.41 11.33
C LYS A 24 14.07 0.84 11.02
N PRO A 25 12.90 1.00 11.66
CA PRO A 25 12.11 2.21 11.52
C PRO A 25 12.91 3.43 11.99
N ARG A 26 12.62 4.59 11.43
CA ARG A 26 13.32 5.82 11.73
C ARG A 26 13.34 6.12 13.23
N GLY A 27 14.53 6.29 13.80
CA GLY A 27 14.72 6.55 15.23
C GLY A 27 14.66 5.31 16.14
N LYS A 28 14.52 4.10 15.57
CA LYS A 28 14.52 2.83 16.32
C LYS A 28 15.75 1.97 15.97
N ARG A 29 15.99 0.97 16.79
CA ARG A 29 17.00 -0.07 16.49
C ARG A 29 16.42 -1.08 15.50
N GLN A 30 17.29 -1.76 14.76
CA GLN A 30 16.90 -2.88 13.91
C GLN A 30 16.27 -3.98 14.77
N THR A 31 15.13 -4.50 14.32
CA THR A 31 14.34 -5.50 15.05
C THR A 31 13.62 -6.43 14.07
N SER A 32 13.26 -7.62 14.56
CA SER A 32 12.41 -8.54 13.79
C SER A 32 11.02 -7.93 13.55
N ILE A 33 10.39 -8.31 12.44
CA ILE A 33 9.02 -7.90 12.09
C ILE A 33 8.03 -8.17 13.22
N ASP A 34 8.24 -9.22 14.02
CA ASP A 34 7.34 -9.61 15.10
C ASP A 34 7.23 -8.56 16.21
N LEU A 35 8.27 -7.76 16.39
CA LEU A 35 8.37 -6.71 17.42
C LEU A 35 7.89 -5.34 16.94
N LEU A 36 7.48 -5.21 15.68
CA LEU A 36 6.95 -3.97 15.13
C LEU A 36 5.48 -3.77 15.54
N SER A 37 5.04 -2.51 15.57
CA SER A 37 3.61 -2.18 15.71
C SER A 37 2.80 -2.66 14.51
N GLY A 38 1.47 -2.77 14.65
CA GLY A 38 0.58 -3.20 13.55
C GLY A 38 0.76 -2.35 12.29
N GLY A 39 0.75 -1.02 12.42
CA GLY A 39 0.95 -0.11 11.29
C GLY A 39 2.35 -0.22 10.67
N GLU A 40 3.41 -0.40 11.48
CA GLU A 40 4.77 -0.62 10.96
C GLU A 40 4.89 -1.95 10.21
N LYS A 41 4.26 -3.02 10.72
CA LYS A 41 4.19 -4.33 10.02
C LYS A 41 3.50 -4.19 8.67
N THR A 42 2.37 -3.50 8.64
CA THR A 42 1.60 -3.29 7.40
C THR A 42 2.40 -2.47 6.40
N LEU A 43 3.03 -1.39 6.83
CA LEU A 43 3.87 -0.58 5.94
C LEU A 43 5.05 -1.38 5.37
N LEU A 44 5.67 -2.24 6.20
CA LEU A 44 6.74 -3.12 5.75
C LEU A 44 6.24 -4.17 4.75
N ALA A 45 5.06 -4.77 4.99
CA ALA A 45 4.43 -5.71 4.06
C ALA A 45 4.11 -5.05 2.72
N ILE A 46 3.61 -3.82 2.73
CA ILE A 46 3.37 -3.01 1.53
C ILE A 46 4.69 -2.73 0.81
N ALA A 47 5.75 -2.34 1.53
CA ALA A 47 7.06 -2.10 0.94
C ALA A 47 7.62 -3.37 0.27
N LEU A 48 7.46 -4.53 0.89
CA LEU A 48 7.86 -5.83 0.32
C LEU A 48 7.04 -6.16 -0.94
N LEU A 49 5.73 -5.95 -0.91
CA LEU A 49 4.86 -6.13 -2.07
C LEU A 49 5.35 -5.29 -3.25
N PHE A 50 5.65 -4.01 -3.02
CA PHE A 50 6.17 -3.12 -4.07
C PHE A 50 7.60 -3.49 -4.51
N ALA A 51 8.44 -4.01 -3.62
CA ALA A 51 9.75 -4.52 -4.00
C ALA A 51 9.63 -5.71 -4.96
N ILE A 52 8.73 -6.66 -4.68
CA ILE A 52 8.42 -7.78 -5.58
C ILE A 52 7.84 -7.26 -6.90
N TYR A 53 6.95 -6.27 -6.83
CA TYR A 53 6.36 -5.62 -7.99
C TYR A 53 7.43 -4.99 -8.91
N LEU A 54 8.48 -4.40 -8.37
CA LEU A 54 9.58 -3.84 -9.16
C LEU A 54 10.35 -4.92 -9.96
N VAL A 55 10.41 -6.14 -9.44
CA VAL A 55 11.06 -7.26 -10.13
C VAL A 55 10.17 -7.82 -11.26
N LYS A 56 8.85 -7.86 -11.02
CA LYS A 56 7.87 -8.38 -11.98
C LYS A 56 6.63 -7.48 -12.02
N PRO A 57 6.66 -6.38 -12.78
CA PRO A 57 5.55 -5.44 -12.85
C PRO A 57 4.26 -6.09 -13.38
N SER A 58 3.13 -5.68 -12.79
CA SER A 58 1.79 -6.05 -13.26
C SER A 58 1.07 -4.82 -13.80
N PRO A 59 0.27 -4.93 -14.87
CA PRO A 59 -0.47 -3.79 -15.41
C PRO A 59 -1.57 -3.29 -14.48
N PHE A 60 -2.02 -4.09 -13.52
CA PHE A 60 -2.99 -3.69 -12.50
C PHE A 60 -2.71 -4.36 -11.15
N CYS A 61 -3.14 -3.71 -10.09
CA CYS A 61 -3.04 -4.20 -8.72
C CYS A 61 -4.31 -3.85 -7.95
N ILE A 62 -4.88 -4.82 -7.24
CA ILE A 62 -6.06 -4.64 -6.38
C ILE A 62 -5.59 -4.71 -4.93
N LEU A 63 -5.90 -3.68 -4.17
CA LEU A 63 -5.56 -3.54 -2.75
C LEU A 63 -6.87 -3.41 -1.96
N ASP A 64 -7.14 -4.36 -1.09
CA ASP A 64 -8.38 -4.43 -0.31
C ASP A 64 -8.08 -4.12 1.15
N GLU A 65 -8.56 -2.96 1.63
CA GLU A 65 -8.42 -2.44 3.00
C GLU A 65 -6.99 -2.50 3.59
N VAL A 66 -5.95 -2.44 2.75
CA VAL A 66 -4.54 -2.53 3.20
C VAL A 66 -4.11 -1.32 4.02
N ASP A 67 -4.82 -0.22 3.93
CA ASP A 67 -4.58 1.03 4.66
C ASP A 67 -5.29 1.09 6.02
N ALA A 68 -6.21 0.17 6.32
CA ALA A 68 -6.98 0.18 7.56
C ALA A 68 -6.14 0.24 8.86
N PRO A 69 -4.99 -0.47 8.99
CA PRO A 69 -4.15 -0.40 10.19
C PRO A 69 -3.13 0.74 10.19
N LEU A 70 -3.11 1.60 9.16
CA LEU A 70 -2.17 2.70 9.04
C LEU A 70 -2.66 3.95 9.76
N ASP A 71 -1.74 4.67 10.41
CA ASP A 71 -1.96 6.03 10.89
C ASP A 71 -1.82 7.04 9.74
N ASP A 72 -2.24 8.28 9.97
CA ASP A 72 -2.26 9.35 8.96
C ASP A 72 -0.90 9.54 8.29
N SER A 73 0.20 9.45 9.06
CA SER A 73 1.55 9.62 8.53
C SER A 73 1.98 8.48 7.61
N ASN A 74 1.53 7.26 7.89
CA ASN A 74 1.79 6.10 7.09
C ASN A 74 0.86 6.01 5.88
N ILE A 75 -0.37 6.51 5.98
CA ILE A 75 -1.28 6.68 4.83
C ILE A 75 -0.67 7.64 3.81
N ASP A 76 -0.12 8.77 4.25
CA ASP A 76 0.57 9.71 3.36
C ASP A 76 1.79 9.08 2.64
N ARG A 77 2.54 8.21 3.31
CA ARG A 77 3.61 7.42 2.68
C ARG A 77 3.06 6.39 1.69
N PHE A 78 1.99 5.71 2.05
CA PHE A 78 1.33 4.72 1.20
C PHE A 78 0.80 5.34 -0.09
N THR A 79 0.06 6.44 -0.01
CA THR A 79 -0.49 7.14 -1.18
C THR A 79 0.62 7.67 -2.09
N ARG A 80 1.72 8.20 -1.54
CA ARG A 80 2.89 8.60 -2.33
C ARG A 80 3.53 7.42 -3.09
N ILE A 81 3.57 6.24 -2.48
CA ILE A 81 4.07 5.04 -3.18
C ILE A 81 3.12 4.68 -4.33
N LEU A 82 1.79 4.66 -4.10
CA LEU A 82 0.82 4.38 -5.16
C LEU A 82 0.98 5.35 -6.33
N HIS A 83 1.07 6.65 -6.06
CA HIS A 83 1.28 7.66 -7.12
C HIS A 83 2.56 7.41 -7.91
N ARG A 84 3.66 7.05 -7.24
CA ARG A 84 4.93 6.77 -7.91
C ARG A 84 4.85 5.62 -8.93
N PHE A 85 3.96 4.66 -8.69
CA PHE A 85 3.79 3.49 -9.54
C PHE A 85 2.59 3.58 -10.48
N SER A 86 1.73 4.59 -10.32
CA SER A 86 0.49 4.73 -11.10
C SER A 86 0.70 5.02 -12.58
N ASP A 87 1.87 5.50 -12.99
CA ASP A 87 2.19 5.73 -14.40
C ASP A 87 2.20 4.43 -15.23
N ASN A 88 2.55 3.30 -14.60
CA ASN A 88 2.69 2.00 -15.26
C ASN A 88 1.71 0.94 -14.75
N THR A 89 0.95 1.23 -13.69
CA THR A 89 0.03 0.29 -13.05
C THR A 89 -1.27 0.96 -12.69
N GLN A 90 -2.37 0.33 -13.06
CA GLN A 90 -3.67 0.71 -12.55
C GLN A 90 -3.88 0.13 -11.16
N PHE A 91 -4.00 0.98 -10.15
CA PHE A 91 -4.38 0.57 -8.80
C PHE A 91 -5.90 0.64 -8.63
N VAL A 92 -6.48 -0.43 -8.10
CA VAL A 92 -7.85 -0.46 -7.59
C VAL A 92 -7.76 -0.64 -6.09
N VAL A 93 -8.11 0.41 -5.34
CA VAL A 93 -8.00 0.40 -3.88
C VAL A 93 -9.40 0.39 -3.28
N VAL A 94 -9.71 -0.66 -2.53
CA VAL A 94 -10.93 -0.70 -1.71
C VAL A 94 -10.55 -0.15 -0.35
N THR A 95 -11.20 0.93 0.08
CA THR A 95 -10.88 1.63 1.33
C THR A 95 -12.07 2.40 1.87
N HIS A 96 -12.06 2.64 3.17
CA HIS A 96 -12.95 3.59 3.85
C HIS A 96 -12.18 4.81 4.40
N ASN A 97 -10.87 4.91 4.13
CA ASN A 97 -10.03 6.00 4.59
C ASN A 97 -10.14 7.22 3.66
N LYS A 98 -10.46 8.38 4.23
CA LYS A 98 -10.66 9.63 3.47
C LYS A 98 -9.39 10.10 2.76
N GLN A 99 -8.23 10.02 3.40
CA GLN A 99 -6.96 10.46 2.80
C GLN A 99 -6.58 9.58 1.59
N THR A 100 -6.84 8.28 1.68
CA THR A 100 -6.64 7.37 0.55
C THR A 100 -7.61 7.69 -0.59
N MET A 101 -8.88 7.99 -0.28
CA MET A 101 -9.88 8.40 -1.28
C MET A 101 -9.49 9.71 -1.97
N GLU A 102 -9.01 10.71 -1.23
CA GLU A 102 -8.60 12.02 -1.75
C GLU A 102 -7.39 11.92 -2.69
N ALA A 103 -6.54 10.90 -2.51
CA ALA A 103 -5.40 10.65 -3.37
C ALA A 103 -5.75 9.93 -4.69
N ALA A 104 -7.00 9.51 -4.88
CA ALA A 104 -7.42 8.77 -6.07
C ALA A 104 -7.77 9.71 -7.24
N HIS A 105 -7.51 9.28 -8.48
CA HIS A 105 -7.95 10.00 -9.69
C HIS A 105 -9.45 9.84 -9.96
N ALA A 106 -10.04 8.73 -9.52
CA ALA A 106 -11.46 8.44 -9.64
C ALA A 106 -11.94 7.62 -8.43
N MET A 107 -13.15 7.90 -7.98
CA MET A 107 -13.77 7.20 -6.87
C MET A 107 -15.07 6.54 -7.34
N TYR A 108 -15.26 5.29 -6.92
CA TYR A 108 -16.47 4.54 -7.14
C TYR A 108 -17.08 4.15 -5.79
N GLY A 109 -18.28 4.65 -5.52
CA GLY A 109 -19.07 4.24 -4.37
C GLY A 109 -20.01 3.10 -4.73
N VAL A 110 -20.14 2.12 -3.85
CA VAL A 110 -21.15 1.07 -3.95
C VAL A 110 -22.20 1.35 -2.90
N THR A 111 -23.44 1.52 -3.32
CA THR A 111 -24.58 1.75 -2.44
C THR A 111 -25.70 0.74 -2.73
N MET A 112 -26.63 0.61 -1.81
CA MET A 112 -27.78 -0.28 -1.94
C MET A 112 -29.04 0.58 -1.65
N GLU A 113 -29.69 1.04 -2.71
CA GLU A 113 -30.93 1.80 -2.62
C GLU A 113 -32.15 0.89 -2.46
N GLU A 114 -32.08 -0.30 -3.07
CA GLU A 114 -33.07 -1.38 -2.94
C GLU A 114 -32.41 -2.57 -2.25
N GLU A 115 -33.12 -3.25 -1.39
CA GLU A 115 -32.61 -4.40 -0.65
C GLU A 115 -32.13 -5.49 -1.62
N GLY A 116 -30.85 -5.88 -1.50
CA GLY A 116 -30.22 -6.89 -2.36
C GLY A 116 -29.74 -6.39 -3.73
N VAL A 117 -29.93 -5.11 -4.08
CA VAL A 117 -29.50 -4.54 -5.36
C VAL A 117 -28.43 -3.47 -5.15
N SER A 118 -27.20 -3.77 -5.56
CA SER A 118 -26.08 -2.83 -5.49
C SER A 118 -26.14 -1.84 -6.66
N LYS A 119 -25.89 -0.56 -6.35
CA LYS A 119 -25.77 0.54 -7.32
C LYS A 119 -24.39 1.15 -7.26
N LEU A 120 -23.80 1.37 -8.43
CA LEU A 120 -22.49 2.01 -8.56
C LEU A 120 -22.66 3.51 -8.78
N VAL A 121 -21.96 4.30 -7.97
CA VAL A 121 -21.88 5.77 -8.12
C VAL A 121 -20.41 6.13 -8.37
N SER A 122 -20.11 6.92 -9.40
CA SER A 122 -18.73 7.29 -9.72
C SER A 122 -18.53 8.80 -9.71
N VAL A 123 -17.37 9.21 -9.19
CA VAL A 123 -16.87 10.59 -9.22
C VAL A 123 -15.45 10.57 -9.79
N ARG A 124 -15.17 11.39 -10.79
CA ARG A 124 -13.81 11.66 -11.26
C ARG A 124 -13.35 12.99 -10.70
N PHE A 125 -12.19 12.99 -10.09
CA PHE A 125 -11.51 14.22 -9.71
C PHE A 125 -10.73 14.68 -10.95
N ASN A 126 -11.22 15.70 -11.63
CA ASN A 126 -10.44 16.35 -12.70
C ASN A 126 -9.22 17.00 -12.01
N GLU A 127 -8.03 16.74 -12.52
CA GLU A 127 -6.90 17.62 -12.24
C GLU A 127 -7.36 19.04 -12.57
N ALA A 128 -7.29 19.92 -11.57
CA ALA A 128 -7.60 21.32 -11.77
C ALA A 128 -6.70 21.79 -12.92
N THR A 129 -7.31 22.13 -14.04
CA THR A 129 -6.61 22.81 -15.14
C THR A 129 -5.97 24.02 -14.51
N GLU A 130 -4.65 24.01 -14.34
CA GLU A 130 -3.91 25.21 -13.99
C GLU A 130 -4.32 26.26 -15.03
N ALA A 131 -5.11 27.22 -14.59
CA ALA A 131 -5.41 28.40 -15.36
C ALA A 131 -4.07 29.09 -15.61
N GLN A 132 -3.54 28.95 -16.80
CA GLN A 132 -2.42 29.76 -17.26
C GLN A 132 -2.87 31.23 -17.26
N PRO A 133 -2.00 32.14 -16.79
CA PRO A 133 -2.26 33.56 -16.72
C PRO A 133 -2.37 34.20 -18.11
#